data_0ee09f0092ef6c1192869eae540eaec4
#
_entry.id   0ee09f0092ef6c1192869eae540eaec4
#
_cell.length_a   1.000
_cell.length_b   1.000
_cell.length_c   1.000
_cell.angle_alpha   90.00
_cell.angle_beta   90.00
_cell.angle_gamma   90.00
#
_symmetry.space_group_name_H-M   'P 1'
#
loop_
_entity.id
_entity.type
_entity.pdbx_description
1 polymer ?
#
loop_
_entity_poly.entity_id
_entity_poly.type
_entity_poly.pdbx_seq_one_letter_code
_entity_poly.pdbx_strand_id
1 'polypeptide(L)'
;MNQAIRGKTAIVGIGSAGIGEAHGFSPIELLGQASLKAIADAGLKLSDIDGVFAATSSHAFPTLSVCEYLGIKPKFVDGTNVGGSSFEMHLLQATLALEAGLCNAALICYGSNQRTAGGRLVSMSEPQWHETFYKPRHPITSYSLAASRHMYQYGTTREQLAEVAVSARKWANLNPEAFARGPLSIDDVMASRMVSDPLTSADCCLVTDGGGACVLVRADRARDLPNEPVYFLGAAGAQWHRSVVCMPDLTVTAASESGPRAMDMAGVTHADVDLVMLYDAFTINTILFLEDLGFCPKGEGGRFVQDGRIAPGGALAVNTNGGGLSCVHPGMYGMFLIIEAVTQIRRQAGERQLGKCDIALLHGNGGTLSSQVTAFLGSAAAL
;
A
#
# COMPACT_ATOMS: atom_id res chain seq x y z
N MET A 1 10.17 20.95 -10.26
CA MET A 1 10.88 19.68 -10.44
C MET A 1 10.58 19.08 -11.81
N ASN A 2 11.39 18.19 -12.33
CA ASN A 2 11.26 17.70 -13.71
C ASN A 2 10.08 16.73 -13.85
N GLN A 3 9.02 17.13 -14.57
CA GLN A 3 7.86 16.28 -14.89
C GLN A 3 8.12 15.37 -16.11
N ALA A 4 9.39 15.11 -16.46
CA ALA A 4 9.77 14.41 -17.67
C ALA A 4 9.20 12.99 -17.81
N ILE A 5 8.87 12.34 -16.68
CA ILE A 5 8.31 10.97 -16.67
C ILE A 5 6.80 10.93 -16.42
N ARG A 6 6.15 12.09 -16.16
CA ARG A 6 4.71 12.19 -15.93
C ARG A 6 3.94 11.72 -17.16
N GLY A 7 3.06 10.75 -16.98
CA GLY A 7 2.22 10.20 -18.05
C GLY A 7 2.97 9.41 -19.12
N LYS A 8 4.25 9.07 -18.91
CA LYS A 8 5.05 8.32 -19.89
C LYS A 8 4.81 6.82 -19.88
N THR A 9 4.37 6.29 -18.75
CA THR A 9 4.01 4.88 -18.58
C THR A 9 2.62 4.73 -18.00
N ALA A 10 2.03 3.58 -18.20
CA ALA A 10 0.72 3.27 -17.65
C ALA A 10 0.65 1.82 -17.16
N ILE A 11 -0.14 1.60 -16.11
CA ILE A 11 -0.57 0.28 -15.68
C ILE A 11 -1.68 -0.17 -16.62
N VAL A 12 -1.49 -1.33 -17.23
CA VAL A 12 -2.39 -1.90 -18.23
C VAL A 12 -3.04 -3.19 -17.77
N GLY A 13 -2.53 -3.80 -16.69
CA GLY A 13 -3.11 -5.00 -16.10
C GLY A 13 -2.88 -5.05 -14.59
N ILE A 14 -3.85 -5.60 -13.86
CA ILE A 14 -3.80 -5.88 -12.43
C ILE A 14 -4.33 -7.29 -12.15
N GLY A 15 -3.89 -7.88 -11.04
CA GLY A 15 -4.37 -9.18 -10.61
C GLY A 15 -4.17 -9.43 -9.13
N SER A 16 -5.14 -10.08 -8.49
CA SER A 16 -5.07 -10.55 -7.11
C SER A 16 -5.35 -12.04 -7.01
N ALA A 17 -4.82 -12.70 -5.99
CA ALA A 17 -5.04 -14.12 -5.74
C ALA A 17 -4.98 -14.43 -4.24
N GLY A 18 -5.79 -15.39 -3.78
CA GLY A 18 -5.72 -15.97 -2.45
C GLY A 18 -5.93 -14.99 -1.30
N ILE A 19 -6.75 -13.96 -1.49
CA ILE A 19 -7.06 -12.97 -0.45
C ILE A 19 -7.74 -13.64 0.74
N GLY A 20 -7.18 -13.45 1.94
CA GLY A 20 -7.71 -13.97 3.19
C GLY A 20 -7.02 -15.24 3.66
N GLU A 21 -7.49 -16.42 3.24
CA GLU A 21 -6.93 -17.74 3.56
C GLU A 21 -6.75 -18.55 2.29
N ALA A 22 -5.53 -18.93 1.98
CA ALA A 22 -5.17 -19.70 0.79
C ALA A 22 -4.45 -21.00 1.20
N HIS A 23 -5.21 -21.92 1.81
CA HIS A 23 -4.68 -23.20 2.28
C HIS A 23 -4.07 -24.02 1.14
N GLY A 24 -2.88 -24.54 1.37
CA GLY A 24 -2.17 -25.41 0.43
C GLY A 24 -1.33 -24.66 -0.62
N PHE A 25 -1.37 -23.34 -0.66
CA PHE A 25 -0.56 -22.54 -1.57
C PHE A 25 0.67 -21.93 -0.88
N SER A 26 1.80 -22.00 -1.56
CA SER A 26 3.03 -21.30 -1.17
C SER A 26 2.99 -19.82 -1.58
N PRO A 27 3.84 -18.97 -1.01
CA PRO A 27 3.93 -17.56 -1.39
C PRO A 27 4.15 -17.34 -2.89
N ILE A 28 5.02 -18.16 -3.51
CA ILE A 28 5.34 -17.99 -4.93
C ILE A 28 4.19 -18.47 -5.85
N GLU A 29 3.38 -19.43 -5.42
CA GLU A 29 2.18 -19.83 -6.17
C GLU A 29 1.12 -18.75 -6.14
N LEU A 30 0.89 -18.09 -5.00
CA LEU A 30 -0.02 -16.93 -4.90
C LEU A 30 0.46 -15.76 -5.74
N LEU A 31 1.76 -15.46 -5.70
CA LEU A 31 2.40 -14.46 -6.55
C LEU A 31 2.22 -14.82 -8.04
N GLY A 32 2.46 -16.07 -8.41
CA GLY A 32 2.33 -16.54 -9.79
C GLY A 32 0.90 -16.44 -10.32
N GLN A 33 -0.09 -16.84 -9.51
CA GLN A 33 -1.51 -16.71 -9.87
C GLN A 33 -1.91 -15.25 -10.09
N ALA A 34 -1.50 -14.34 -9.20
CA ALA A 34 -1.75 -12.91 -9.34
C ALA A 34 -1.07 -12.34 -10.59
N SER A 35 0.18 -12.75 -10.85
CA SER A 35 0.95 -12.31 -12.02
C SER A 35 0.30 -12.75 -13.34
N LEU A 36 -0.13 -14.00 -13.44
CA LEU A 36 -0.82 -14.50 -14.63
C LEU A 36 -2.15 -13.79 -14.87
N LYS A 37 -2.90 -13.46 -13.80
CA LYS A 37 -4.12 -12.65 -13.91
C LYS A 37 -3.81 -11.24 -14.40
N ALA A 38 -2.79 -10.58 -13.87
CA ALA A 38 -2.38 -9.24 -14.29
C ALA A 38 -1.93 -9.20 -15.76
N ILE A 39 -1.20 -10.22 -16.20
CA ILE A 39 -0.76 -10.34 -17.60
C ILE A 39 -1.95 -10.57 -18.53
N ALA A 40 -2.89 -11.42 -18.13
CA ALA A 40 -4.12 -11.68 -18.90
C ALA A 40 -5.02 -10.45 -18.95
N ASP A 41 -5.17 -9.73 -17.83
CA ASP A 41 -5.92 -8.46 -17.76
C ASP A 41 -5.30 -7.39 -18.68
N ALA A 42 -3.97 -7.36 -18.81
CA ALA A 42 -3.27 -6.51 -19.77
C ALA A 42 -3.48 -6.90 -21.24
N GLY A 43 -4.08 -8.06 -21.54
CA GLY A 43 -4.16 -8.62 -22.90
C GLY A 43 -2.81 -9.06 -23.45
N LEU A 44 -1.83 -9.30 -22.57
CA LEU A 44 -0.47 -9.70 -22.93
C LEU A 44 -0.27 -11.21 -22.71
N LYS A 45 0.81 -11.73 -23.28
CA LYS A 45 1.32 -13.08 -23.05
C LYS A 45 2.48 -13.03 -22.06
N LEU A 46 2.73 -14.13 -21.37
CA LEU A 46 3.87 -14.27 -20.48
C LEU A 46 5.20 -13.96 -21.19
N SER A 47 5.33 -14.32 -22.48
CA SER A 47 6.48 -14.04 -23.33
C SER A 47 6.70 -12.55 -23.60
N ASP A 48 5.71 -11.70 -23.38
CA ASP A 48 5.82 -10.26 -23.61
C ASP A 48 6.45 -9.53 -22.43
N ILE A 49 6.52 -10.20 -21.28
CA ILE A 49 7.11 -9.65 -20.05
C ILE A 49 8.63 -9.79 -20.13
N ASP A 50 9.31 -8.65 -20.16
CA ASP A 50 10.78 -8.58 -20.24
C ASP A 50 11.40 -7.69 -19.13
N GLY A 51 10.58 -7.15 -18.22
CA GLY A 51 10.98 -6.51 -16.96
C GLY A 51 10.29 -7.18 -15.75
N VAL A 52 11.04 -7.48 -14.68
CA VAL A 52 10.47 -8.11 -13.45
C VAL A 52 10.94 -7.38 -12.21
N PHE A 53 9.98 -7.00 -11.37
CA PHE A 53 10.17 -6.27 -10.12
C PHE A 53 9.49 -7.03 -8.98
N ALA A 54 10.25 -7.44 -7.97
CA ALA A 54 9.70 -8.20 -6.86
C ALA A 54 10.46 -7.94 -5.56
N ALA A 55 9.72 -7.83 -4.46
CA ALA A 55 10.25 -7.76 -3.12
C ALA A 55 9.49 -8.73 -2.22
N THR A 56 10.19 -9.54 -1.44
CA THR A 56 9.60 -10.44 -0.45
C THR A 56 10.65 -10.85 0.58
N SER A 57 10.20 -11.25 1.76
CA SER A 57 11.01 -11.96 2.76
C SER A 57 10.73 -13.48 2.81
N SER A 58 9.81 -13.96 1.97
CA SER A 58 9.36 -15.37 1.99
C SER A 58 10.33 -16.32 1.32
N HIS A 59 11.17 -15.82 0.41
CA HIS A 59 12.20 -16.61 -0.29
C HIS A 59 13.40 -15.75 -0.69
N ALA A 60 14.56 -16.40 -0.83
CA ALA A 60 15.78 -15.73 -1.26
C ALA A 60 15.71 -15.33 -2.75
N PHE A 61 16.46 -14.30 -3.12
CA PHE A 61 16.56 -13.81 -4.50
C PHE A 61 15.20 -13.60 -5.18
N PRO A 62 14.35 -12.67 -4.67
CA PRO A 62 12.96 -12.54 -5.09
C PRO A 62 12.75 -12.55 -6.60
N THR A 63 13.47 -11.72 -7.35
CA THR A 63 13.32 -11.62 -8.81
C THR A 63 13.76 -12.88 -9.54
N LEU A 64 14.86 -13.52 -9.12
CA LEU A 64 15.32 -14.78 -9.73
C LEU A 64 14.30 -15.90 -9.51
N SER A 65 13.78 -16.04 -8.28
CA SER A 65 12.77 -17.04 -7.96
C SER A 65 11.49 -16.84 -8.78
N VAL A 66 11.04 -15.60 -8.95
CA VAL A 66 9.86 -15.28 -9.77
C VAL A 66 10.12 -15.63 -11.24
N CYS A 67 11.27 -15.25 -11.79
CA CYS A 67 11.63 -15.51 -13.18
C CYS A 67 11.72 -17.02 -13.46
N GLU A 68 12.33 -17.78 -12.55
CA GLU A 68 12.40 -19.25 -12.66
C GLU A 68 11.02 -19.89 -12.58
N TYR A 69 10.21 -19.50 -11.59
CA TYR A 69 8.88 -20.06 -11.38
C TYR A 69 7.93 -19.78 -12.56
N LEU A 70 7.94 -18.57 -13.11
CA LEU A 70 7.11 -18.17 -14.25
C LEU A 70 7.71 -18.56 -15.60
N GLY A 71 8.98 -18.95 -15.66
CA GLY A 71 9.68 -19.23 -16.92
C GLY A 71 10.00 -17.98 -17.74
N ILE A 72 10.11 -16.81 -17.11
CA ILE A 72 10.45 -15.53 -17.76
C ILE A 72 11.97 -15.40 -17.87
N LYS A 73 12.46 -14.94 -19.03
CA LYS A 73 13.85 -14.53 -19.23
C LYS A 73 13.90 -13.02 -19.43
N PRO A 74 13.92 -12.23 -18.34
CA PRO A 74 13.79 -10.78 -18.44
C PRO A 74 15.06 -10.14 -18.99
N LYS A 75 14.90 -8.97 -19.61
CA LYS A 75 16.01 -8.07 -19.97
C LYS A 75 16.41 -7.17 -18.81
N PHE A 76 15.46 -6.88 -17.91
CA PHE A 76 15.67 -6.02 -16.76
C PHE A 76 15.01 -6.59 -15.51
N VAL A 77 15.68 -6.50 -14.37
CA VAL A 77 15.14 -6.88 -13.07
C VAL A 77 15.53 -5.84 -12.01
N ASP A 78 14.64 -5.59 -11.04
CA ASP A 78 14.95 -4.87 -9.82
C ASP A 78 14.28 -5.52 -8.62
N GLY A 79 15.01 -5.65 -7.54
CA GLY A 79 14.58 -6.29 -6.31
C GLY A 79 14.70 -5.37 -5.10
N THR A 80 14.61 -4.04 -5.28
CA THR A 80 14.65 -3.08 -4.17
C THR A 80 13.63 -3.45 -3.11
N ASN A 81 14.12 -3.79 -1.92
CA ASN A 81 13.28 -4.18 -0.80
C ASN A 81 13.43 -3.17 0.34
N VAL A 82 12.45 -2.31 0.45
CA VAL A 82 12.26 -1.31 1.52
C VAL A 82 11.00 -1.58 2.34
N GLY A 83 10.60 -2.86 2.42
CA GLY A 83 9.39 -3.29 3.09
C GLY A 83 8.14 -3.05 2.26
N GLY A 84 7.01 -2.78 2.92
CA GLY A 84 5.71 -2.64 2.26
C GLY A 84 5.60 -1.52 1.24
N SER A 85 6.50 -0.52 1.29
CA SER A 85 6.59 0.58 0.31
C SER A 85 7.40 0.25 -0.95
N SER A 86 7.88 -0.99 -1.07
CA SER A 86 8.68 -1.43 -2.23
C SER A 86 7.92 -1.30 -3.55
N PHE A 87 6.61 -1.52 -3.54
CA PHE A 87 5.81 -1.58 -4.77
C PHE A 87 5.57 -0.20 -5.37
N GLU A 88 5.36 0.82 -4.55
CA GLU A 88 5.32 2.22 -4.98
C GLU A 88 6.70 2.68 -5.50
N MET A 89 7.79 2.20 -4.91
CA MET A 89 9.15 2.43 -5.42
C MET A 89 9.36 1.72 -6.77
N HIS A 90 8.88 0.49 -6.90
CA HIS A 90 8.97 -0.25 -8.17
C HIS A 90 8.17 0.42 -9.30
N LEU A 91 7.07 1.14 -9.04
CA LEU A 91 6.39 1.94 -10.07
C LEU A 91 7.34 2.98 -10.68
N LEU A 92 8.10 3.69 -9.85
CA LEU A 92 9.08 4.67 -10.31
C LEU A 92 10.22 3.99 -11.09
N GLN A 93 10.78 2.92 -10.55
CA GLN A 93 11.91 2.20 -11.15
C GLN A 93 11.50 1.54 -12.48
N ALA A 94 10.30 0.93 -12.54
CA ALA A 94 9.76 0.36 -13.77
C ALA A 94 9.52 1.44 -14.85
N THR A 95 8.99 2.60 -14.44
CA THR A 95 8.83 3.76 -15.34
C THR A 95 10.16 4.19 -15.92
N LEU A 96 11.20 4.34 -15.10
CA LEU A 96 12.54 4.70 -15.57
C LEU A 96 13.14 3.65 -16.51
N ALA A 97 12.97 2.36 -16.19
CA ALA A 97 13.46 1.27 -17.05
C ALA A 97 12.74 1.22 -18.42
N LEU A 98 11.42 1.42 -18.44
CA LEU A 98 10.62 1.48 -19.65
C LEU A 98 10.99 2.67 -20.53
N GLU A 99 11.15 3.86 -19.95
CA GLU A 99 11.55 5.08 -20.67
C GLU A 99 12.99 5.00 -21.19
N ALA A 100 13.89 4.34 -20.46
CA ALA A 100 15.25 4.08 -20.91
C ALA A 100 15.35 2.95 -21.96
N GLY A 101 14.24 2.28 -22.30
CA GLY A 101 14.21 1.18 -23.26
C GLY A 101 14.90 -0.10 -22.78
N LEU A 102 15.07 -0.27 -21.45
CA LEU A 102 15.69 -1.46 -20.87
C LEU A 102 14.73 -2.66 -20.86
N CYS A 103 13.41 -2.40 -20.86
CA CYS A 103 12.35 -3.38 -21.05
C CYS A 103 11.15 -2.74 -21.76
N ASN A 104 10.17 -3.55 -22.19
CA ASN A 104 8.98 -3.10 -22.90
C ASN A 104 7.69 -3.36 -22.12
N ALA A 105 7.68 -4.36 -21.24
CA ALA A 105 6.57 -4.68 -20.33
C ALA A 105 7.13 -5.13 -19.00
N ALA A 106 6.80 -4.38 -17.94
CA ALA A 106 7.29 -4.57 -16.59
C ALA A 106 6.20 -5.20 -15.71
N LEU A 107 6.51 -6.35 -15.11
CA LEU A 107 5.68 -7.02 -14.10
C LEU A 107 6.19 -6.62 -12.72
N ILE A 108 5.33 -6.05 -11.88
CA ILE A 108 5.57 -5.84 -10.44
C ILE A 108 4.69 -6.83 -9.69
N CYS A 109 5.24 -7.62 -8.79
CA CYS A 109 4.48 -8.70 -8.15
C CYS A 109 4.90 -8.99 -6.71
N TYR A 110 3.94 -9.54 -5.94
CA TYR A 110 4.09 -9.93 -4.55
C TYR A 110 3.20 -11.13 -4.22
N GLY A 111 3.60 -11.94 -3.25
CA GLY A 111 2.78 -13.01 -2.70
C GLY A 111 3.25 -13.46 -1.32
N SER A 112 2.30 -13.81 -0.46
CA SER A 112 2.56 -14.31 0.89
C SER A 112 1.40 -15.17 1.39
N ASN A 113 1.72 -16.22 2.15
CA ASN A 113 0.79 -17.10 2.83
C ASN A 113 0.97 -17.03 4.36
N GLN A 114 1.28 -15.84 4.90
CA GLN A 114 1.65 -15.70 6.31
C GLN A 114 0.56 -16.16 7.29
N ARG A 115 -0.72 -16.11 6.90
CA ARG A 115 -1.83 -16.57 7.72
C ARG A 115 -1.89 -18.10 7.76
N THR A 116 -1.81 -18.76 6.63
CA THR A 116 -1.95 -20.22 6.55
C THR A 116 -0.64 -20.99 6.73
N ALA A 117 0.52 -20.34 6.60
CA ALA A 117 1.83 -20.94 6.82
C ALA A 117 2.20 -21.22 8.29
N GLY A 118 1.29 -20.95 9.23
CA GLY A 118 1.41 -21.37 10.61
C GLY A 118 2.53 -20.71 11.41
N GLY A 119 2.34 -19.46 11.83
CA GLY A 119 3.01 -18.93 13.00
C GLY A 119 4.19 -17.97 12.79
N ARG A 120 4.55 -17.58 11.57
CA ARG A 120 5.55 -16.53 11.33
C ARG A 120 4.96 -15.35 10.58
N LEU A 121 4.95 -14.18 11.20
CA LEU A 121 4.66 -12.93 10.51
C LEU A 121 5.86 -12.54 9.66
N VAL A 122 5.66 -12.30 8.35
CA VAL A 122 6.74 -11.83 7.45
C VAL A 122 7.26 -10.43 7.80
N SER A 123 6.48 -9.67 8.57
CA SER A 123 6.83 -8.33 9.05
C SER A 123 7.51 -8.31 10.43
N MET A 124 7.85 -9.47 11.00
CA MET A 124 8.62 -9.50 12.25
C MET A 124 10.02 -8.96 12.03
N SER A 125 10.40 -7.95 12.82
CA SER A 125 11.79 -7.49 12.92
C SER A 125 12.41 -7.98 14.22
N GLU A 126 13.66 -8.40 14.14
CA GLU A 126 14.40 -8.73 15.33
C GLU A 126 14.68 -7.47 16.15
N PRO A 127 14.47 -7.48 17.50
CA PRO A 127 14.86 -6.39 18.37
C PRO A 127 16.36 -6.11 18.25
N GLN A 128 16.74 -4.85 18.32
CA GLN A 128 18.13 -4.49 18.46
C GLN A 128 18.66 -5.03 19.80
N TRP A 129 19.98 -5.32 19.88
CA TRP A 129 20.57 -5.93 21.06
C TRP A 129 20.24 -5.19 22.38
N HIS A 130 20.16 -3.86 22.36
CA HIS A 130 19.81 -3.02 23.51
C HIS A 130 18.30 -3.01 23.83
N GLU A 131 17.45 -3.42 22.89
CA GLU A 131 16.01 -3.53 23.09
C GLU A 131 15.62 -4.87 23.73
N THR A 132 16.47 -5.90 23.62
CA THR A 132 16.16 -7.27 24.07
C THR A 132 15.78 -7.36 25.54
N PHE A 133 16.32 -6.49 26.38
CA PHE A 133 15.98 -6.42 27.81
C PHE A 133 14.53 -6.01 28.07
N TYR A 134 13.93 -5.22 27.17
CA TYR A 134 12.56 -4.75 27.26
C TYR A 134 11.55 -5.70 26.59
N LYS A 135 12.06 -6.72 25.88
CA LYS A 135 11.26 -7.73 25.17
C LYS A 135 10.17 -7.12 24.28
N PRO A 136 10.47 -6.14 23.41
CA PRO A 136 9.48 -5.54 22.56
C PRO A 136 8.87 -6.57 21.59
N ARG A 137 7.61 -6.40 21.26
CA ARG A 137 6.90 -7.18 20.25
C ARG A 137 6.82 -6.36 18.97
N HIS A 138 7.85 -6.43 18.14
CA HIS A 138 7.80 -5.72 16.86
C HIS A 138 6.88 -6.43 15.85
N PRO A 139 6.18 -5.65 15.01
CA PRO A 139 6.25 -4.18 14.89
C PRO A 139 5.32 -3.41 15.84
N ILE A 140 4.36 -4.08 16.51
CA ILE A 140 3.27 -3.42 17.28
C ILE A 140 3.79 -2.46 18.36
N THR A 141 4.82 -2.83 19.12
CA THR A 141 5.37 -1.98 20.19
C THR A 141 5.81 -0.61 19.65
N SER A 142 6.40 -0.56 18.47
CA SER A 142 6.85 0.69 17.87
C SER A 142 5.69 1.61 17.47
N TYR A 143 4.62 1.04 16.91
CA TYR A 143 3.42 1.81 16.56
C TYR A 143 2.65 2.28 17.79
N SER A 144 2.65 1.48 18.86
CA SER A 144 2.07 1.89 20.16
C SER A 144 2.82 3.06 20.77
N LEU A 145 4.16 3.08 20.67
CA LEU A 145 4.98 4.22 21.12
C LEU A 145 4.64 5.48 20.31
N ALA A 146 4.49 5.38 18.99
CA ALA A 146 4.08 6.50 18.15
C ALA A 146 2.67 6.98 18.51
N ALA A 147 1.71 6.07 18.71
CA ALA A 147 0.36 6.41 19.13
C ALA A 147 0.34 7.09 20.49
N SER A 148 1.02 6.52 21.50
CA SER A 148 1.15 7.11 22.85
C SER A 148 1.78 8.51 22.80
N ARG A 149 2.83 8.69 21.98
CA ARG A 149 3.46 10.00 21.82
C ARG A 149 2.50 11.02 21.20
N HIS A 150 1.77 10.62 20.15
CA HIS A 150 0.81 11.47 19.46
C HIS A 150 -0.36 11.87 20.40
N MET A 151 -0.87 10.90 21.17
CA MET A 151 -1.90 11.15 22.19
C MET A 151 -1.41 12.14 23.27
N TYR A 152 -0.20 11.95 23.77
CA TYR A 152 0.39 12.83 24.77
C TYR A 152 0.63 14.26 24.25
N GLN A 153 1.14 14.38 23.05
CA GLN A 153 1.58 15.67 22.49
C GLN A 153 0.42 16.49 21.93
N TYR A 154 -0.55 15.84 21.30
CA TYR A 154 -1.63 16.51 20.58
C TYR A 154 -3.03 16.23 21.13
N GLY A 155 -3.15 15.37 22.13
CA GLY A 155 -4.44 15.04 22.73
C GLY A 155 -5.32 14.14 21.89
N THR A 156 -4.76 13.40 20.94
CA THR A 156 -5.50 12.40 20.17
C THR A 156 -6.10 11.35 21.09
N THR A 157 -7.35 10.99 20.87
CA THR A 157 -8.08 10.06 21.73
C THR A 157 -8.15 8.66 21.15
N ARG A 158 -8.52 7.69 21.98
CA ARG A 158 -8.74 6.31 21.53
C ARG A 158 -9.92 6.20 20.55
N GLU A 159 -10.96 7.01 20.75
CA GLU A 159 -12.12 7.08 19.87
C GLU A 159 -11.73 7.57 18.47
N GLN A 160 -10.80 8.53 18.37
CA GLN A 160 -10.28 9.01 17.10
C GLN A 160 -9.46 7.93 16.36
N LEU A 161 -8.69 7.11 17.08
CA LEU A 161 -8.04 5.93 16.50
C LEU A 161 -9.09 4.92 16.03
N ALA A 162 -10.12 4.66 16.84
CA ALA A 162 -11.20 3.73 16.49
C ALA A 162 -11.99 4.16 15.25
N GLU A 163 -12.17 5.47 15.02
CA GLU A 163 -12.85 6.00 13.83
C GLU A 163 -12.16 5.57 12.53
N VAL A 164 -10.83 5.44 12.54
CA VAL A 164 -10.07 4.92 11.38
C VAL A 164 -10.46 3.47 11.08
N ALA A 165 -10.51 2.61 12.11
CA ALA A 165 -10.89 1.20 11.95
C ALA A 165 -12.35 1.04 11.49
N VAL A 166 -13.25 1.84 12.03
CA VAL A 166 -14.68 1.85 11.67
C VAL A 166 -14.86 2.30 10.23
N SER A 167 -14.14 3.34 9.79
CA SER A 167 -14.18 3.84 8.41
C SER A 167 -13.66 2.79 7.43
N ALA A 168 -12.54 2.13 7.73
CA ALA A 168 -12.00 1.03 6.92
C ALA A 168 -13.01 -0.14 6.81
N ARG A 169 -13.69 -0.50 7.92
CA ARG A 169 -14.71 -1.55 7.93
C ARG A 169 -15.94 -1.16 7.09
N LYS A 170 -16.37 0.09 7.11
CA LYS A 170 -17.46 0.58 6.25
C LYS A 170 -17.13 0.41 4.77
N TRP A 171 -15.90 0.74 4.34
CA TRP A 171 -15.43 0.48 2.99
C TRP A 171 -15.34 -1.01 2.67
N ALA A 172 -14.80 -1.83 3.56
CA ALA A 172 -14.73 -3.28 3.40
C ALA A 172 -16.09 -3.94 3.20
N ASN A 173 -17.16 -3.40 3.83
CA ASN A 173 -18.51 -3.91 3.65
C ASN A 173 -19.04 -3.77 2.22
N LEU A 174 -18.51 -2.81 1.44
CA LEU A 174 -18.80 -2.60 0.04
C LEU A 174 -17.87 -3.39 -0.91
N ASN A 175 -16.88 -4.10 -0.33
CA ASN A 175 -15.92 -4.88 -1.10
C ASN A 175 -16.13 -6.39 -0.88
N PRO A 176 -16.61 -7.15 -1.87
CA PRO A 176 -16.86 -8.58 -1.71
C PRO A 176 -15.58 -9.41 -1.45
N GLU A 177 -14.39 -8.89 -1.84
CA GLU A 177 -13.10 -9.55 -1.61
C GLU A 177 -12.50 -9.25 -0.23
N ALA A 178 -13.05 -8.30 0.52
CA ALA A 178 -12.53 -7.96 1.83
C ALA A 178 -12.69 -9.10 2.83
N PHE A 179 -11.59 -9.44 3.52
CA PHE A 179 -11.56 -10.57 4.45
C PHE A 179 -12.42 -10.33 5.70
N ALA A 180 -12.39 -9.11 6.26
CA ALA A 180 -13.16 -8.77 7.44
C ALA A 180 -14.30 -7.82 7.07
N ARG A 181 -15.54 -8.33 7.14
CA ARG A 181 -16.79 -7.59 6.88
C ARG A 181 -17.74 -7.70 8.06
N GLY A 182 -18.83 -6.97 8.01
CA GLY A 182 -19.84 -6.90 9.06
C GLY A 182 -19.74 -5.62 9.89
N PRO A 183 -20.66 -5.41 10.83
CA PRO A 183 -20.69 -4.22 11.65
C PRO A 183 -19.43 -4.08 12.52
N LEU A 184 -18.97 -2.86 12.70
CA LEU A 184 -17.93 -2.49 13.66
C LEU A 184 -18.24 -1.07 14.14
N SER A 185 -18.45 -0.91 15.43
CA SER A 185 -18.65 0.38 16.10
C SER A 185 -17.38 0.85 16.80
N ILE A 186 -17.35 2.12 17.20
CA ILE A 186 -16.28 2.66 18.06
C ILE A 186 -16.22 1.87 19.36
N ASP A 187 -17.35 1.58 19.97
CA ASP A 187 -17.43 0.81 21.23
C ASP A 187 -16.86 -0.61 21.07
N ASP A 188 -17.11 -1.27 19.92
CA ASP A 188 -16.51 -2.58 19.61
C ASP A 188 -14.99 -2.50 19.54
N VAL A 189 -14.45 -1.46 18.91
CA VAL A 189 -12.98 -1.24 18.84
C VAL A 189 -12.43 -0.99 20.23
N MET A 190 -13.07 -0.11 21.01
CA MET A 190 -12.65 0.22 22.38
C MET A 190 -12.69 -0.99 23.33
N ALA A 191 -13.67 -1.87 23.16
CA ALA A 191 -13.84 -3.09 23.95
C ALA A 191 -12.96 -4.26 23.48
N SER A 192 -12.33 -4.15 22.30
CA SER A 192 -11.52 -5.23 21.75
C SER A 192 -10.24 -5.47 22.58
N ARG A 193 -9.68 -6.69 22.47
CA ARG A 193 -8.55 -7.12 23.29
C ARG A 193 -7.34 -6.21 23.13
N MET A 194 -6.81 -5.67 24.23
CA MET A 194 -5.55 -4.90 24.24
C MET A 194 -4.39 -5.78 23.74
N VAL A 195 -3.61 -5.24 22.80
CA VAL A 195 -2.42 -5.91 22.24
C VAL A 195 -1.13 -5.25 22.74
N SER A 196 -1.08 -3.93 22.65
CA SER A 196 0.02 -3.09 23.16
C SER A 196 -0.52 -1.69 23.37
N ASP A 197 -0.63 -1.27 24.64
CA ASP A 197 -1.22 0.02 24.98
C ASP A 197 -0.63 1.18 24.16
N PRO A 198 -1.45 2.04 23.52
CA PRO A 198 -2.91 2.14 23.59
C PRO A 198 -3.68 1.30 22.53
N LEU A 199 -3.01 0.46 21.73
CA LEU A 199 -3.60 -0.23 20.59
C LEU A 199 -4.23 -1.57 20.97
N THR A 200 -5.49 -1.75 20.57
CA THR A 200 -6.23 -3.01 20.68
C THR A 200 -6.12 -3.84 19.41
N SER A 201 -6.68 -5.04 19.41
CA SER A 201 -6.68 -5.93 18.25
C SER A 201 -7.40 -5.35 17.03
N ALA A 202 -8.39 -4.48 17.24
CA ALA A 202 -9.11 -3.82 16.16
C ALA A 202 -8.37 -2.58 15.61
N ASP A 203 -7.33 -2.10 16.30
CA ASP A 203 -6.41 -1.07 15.80
C ASP A 203 -5.29 -1.65 14.91
N CYS A 204 -5.15 -2.96 14.86
CA CYS A 204 -4.11 -3.66 14.13
C CYS A 204 -4.63 -4.14 12.77
N CYS A 205 -3.76 -4.11 11.76
CA CYS A 205 -4.07 -4.73 10.48
C CYS A 205 -4.35 -6.23 10.61
N LEU A 206 -5.05 -6.75 9.62
CA LEU A 206 -5.28 -8.17 9.49
C LEU A 206 -3.97 -8.95 9.31
N VAL A 207 -4.01 -10.22 9.61
CA VAL A 207 -3.04 -11.20 9.12
C VAL A 207 -3.77 -12.07 8.11
N THR A 208 -3.45 -11.91 6.83
CA THR A 208 -4.06 -12.67 5.73
C THR A 208 -2.99 -13.30 4.86
N ASP A 209 -3.41 -14.19 3.99
CA ASP A 209 -2.68 -14.53 2.78
C ASP A 209 -3.04 -13.54 1.67
N GLY A 210 -2.28 -13.55 0.59
CA GLY A 210 -2.60 -12.78 -0.60
C GLY A 210 -1.44 -12.65 -1.58
N GLY A 211 -1.78 -12.66 -2.86
CA GLY A 211 -0.91 -12.30 -3.96
C GLY A 211 -1.48 -11.11 -4.72
N GLY A 212 -0.61 -10.24 -5.23
CA GLY A 212 -0.97 -9.11 -6.05
C GLY A 212 0.08 -8.83 -7.11
N ALA A 213 -0.34 -8.35 -8.28
CA ALA A 213 0.55 -7.95 -9.35
C ALA A 213 -0.04 -6.85 -10.22
N CYS A 214 0.85 -6.06 -10.85
CA CYS A 214 0.46 -5.16 -11.93
C CYS A 214 1.47 -5.20 -13.07
N VAL A 215 1.02 -4.84 -14.27
CA VAL A 215 1.83 -4.76 -15.48
C VAL A 215 1.85 -3.32 -15.99
N LEU A 216 3.07 -2.79 -16.20
CA LEU A 216 3.30 -1.47 -16.77
C LEU A 216 3.90 -1.59 -18.18
N VAL A 217 3.50 -0.67 -19.04
CA VAL A 217 4.13 -0.46 -20.37
C VAL A 217 4.27 1.05 -20.60
N ARG A 218 4.98 1.44 -21.67
CA ARG A 218 4.99 2.84 -22.10
C ARG A 218 3.60 3.30 -22.54
N ALA A 219 3.31 4.58 -22.34
CA ALA A 219 1.99 5.16 -22.63
C ALA A 219 1.57 5.06 -24.09
N ASP A 220 2.53 5.12 -25.03
CA ASP A 220 2.26 4.93 -26.45
C ASP A 220 1.73 3.53 -26.77
N ARG A 221 2.33 2.49 -26.15
CA ARG A 221 1.90 1.10 -26.28
C ARG A 221 0.59 0.82 -25.52
N ALA A 222 0.36 1.49 -24.39
CA ALA A 222 -0.79 1.25 -23.54
C ALA A 222 -2.14 1.49 -24.27
N ARG A 223 -2.17 2.42 -25.23
CA ARG A 223 -3.38 2.77 -25.99
C ARG A 223 -3.87 1.66 -26.91
N ASP A 224 -3.00 0.72 -27.26
CA ASP A 224 -3.32 -0.40 -28.14
C ASP A 224 -3.77 -1.64 -27.36
N LEU A 225 -3.82 -1.58 -26.02
CA LEU A 225 -4.20 -2.68 -25.14
C LEU A 225 -5.68 -2.57 -24.72
N PRO A 226 -6.30 -3.70 -24.29
CA PRO A 226 -7.76 -3.77 -24.17
C PRO A 226 -8.36 -2.93 -23.04
N ASN A 227 -7.61 -2.69 -21.97
CA ASN A 227 -8.10 -1.95 -20.81
C ASN A 227 -7.73 -0.46 -20.86
N GLU A 228 -8.56 0.36 -20.22
CA GLU A 228 -8.25 1.78 -20.03
C GLU A 228 -6.94 1.93 -19.25
N PRO A 229 -5.94 2.64 -19.81
CA PRO A 229 -4.65 2.82 -19.16
C PRO A 229 -4.75 3.69 -17.91
N VAL A 230 -4.04 3.30 -16.84
CA VAL A 230 -3.89 4.12 -15.64
C VAL A 230 -2.47 4.64 -15.60
N TYR A 231 -2.32 5.95 -15.80
CA TYR A 231 -1.02 6.58 -16.01
C TYR A 231 -0.26 6.81 -14.71
N PHE A 232 1.04 6.55 -14.74
CA PHE A 232 1.95 6.96 -13.68
C PHE A 232 2.22 8.47 -13.79
N LEU A 233 1.93 9.21 -12.73
CA LEU A 233 2.10 10.67 -12.71
C LEU A 233 3.38 11.09 -12.00
N GLY A 234 3.79 10.38 -10.96
CA GLY A 234 5.00 10.68 -10.22
C GLY A 234 5.12 9.85 -8.96
N ALA A 235 6.32 9.74 -8.41
CA ALA A 235 6.57 9.14 -7.11
C ALA A 235 7.87 9.66 -6.48
N ALA A 236 7.93 9.63 -5.16
CA ALA A 236 9.14 9.90 -4.40
C ALA A 236 9.21 9.04 -3.14
N GLY A 237 10.41 8.62 -2.79
CA GLY A 237 10.70 7.88 -1.56
C GLY A 237 11.60 8.68 -0.62
N ALA A 238 11.43 8.47 0.69
CA ALA A 238 12.31 8.96 1.74
C ALA A 238 12.49 7.88 2.81
N GLN A 239 13.72 7.70 3.27
CA GLN A 239 14.11 6.68 4.25
C GLN A 239 15.01 7.34 5.30
N TRP A 240 14.49 7.51 6.52
CA TRP A 240 15.22 8.21 7.58
C TRP A 240 15.89 7.28 8.59
N HIS A 241 15.32 6.11 8.84
CA HIS A 241 15.80 5.17 9.83
C HIS A 241 15.39 3.73 9.48
N ARG A 242 16.06 2.76 10.08
CA ARG A 242 15.64 1.35 10.04
C ARG A 242 14.86 0.95 11.29
N SER A 243 15.30 1.40 12.45
CA SER A 243 14.68 1.10 13.74
C SER A 243 14.03 2.35 14.33
N VAL A 244 12.88 2.19 14.97
CA VAL A 244 12.11 3.29 15.59
C VAL A 244 12.91 4.05 16.65
N VAL A 245 13.90 3.41 17.29
CA VAL A 245 14.80 4.10 18.26
C VAL A 245 15.66 5.20 17.63
N CYS A 246 15.83 5.14 16.30
CA CYS A 246 16.55 6.16 15.53
C CYS A 246 15.58 7.15 14.86
N MET A 247 14.28 7.02 15.07
CA MET A 247 13.28 7.95 14.53
C MET A 247 13.37 9.28 15.27
N PRO A 248 13.62 10.41 14.57
CA PRO A 248 13.86 11.69 15.22
C PRO A 248 12.69 12.20 16.06
N ASP A 249 11.45 12.00 15.54
CA ASP A 249 10.20 12.32 16.21
C ASP A 249 9.19 11.21 15.89
N LEU A 250 8.61 10.59 16.92
CA LEU A 250 7.66 9.48 16.76
C LEU A 250 6.33 9.91 16.13
N THR A 251 6.09 11.20 16.01
CA THR A 251 4.87 11.77 15.41
C THR A 251 5.07 12.27 13.98
N VAL A 252 6.30 12.29 13.47
CA VAL A 252 6.63 12.79 12.11
C VAL A 252 7.37 11.71 11.33
N THR A 253 6.80 11.29 10.22
CA THR A 253 7.39 10.30 9.33
C THR A 253 8.07 10.96 8.11
N ALA A 254 8.88 10.20 7.39
CA ALA A 254 9.47 10.66 6.13
C ALA A 254 8.42 10.89 5.00
N ALA A 255 7.11 10.64 5.27
CA ALA A 255 6.02 11.04 4.38
C ALA A 255 5.98 12.57 4.18
N SER A 256 6.39 13.33 5.21
CA SER A 256 6.54 14.79 5.14
C SER A 256 7.56 15.27 4.10
N GLU A 257 8.45 14.37 3.66
CA GLU A 257 9.41 14.62 2.58
C GLU A 257 8.96 13.96 1.25
N SER A 258 8.52 12.70 1.29
CA SER A 258 8.14 11.97 0.09
C SER A 258 6.87 12.54 -0.55
N GLY A 259 5.89 12.98 0.25
CA GLY A 259 4.62 13.55 -0.23
C GLY A 259 4.81 14.77 -1.12
N PRO A 260 5.37 15.88 -0.61
CA PRO A 260 5.60 17.09 -1.41
C PRO A 260 6.44 16.84 -2.67
N ARG A 261 7.48 15.99 -2.58
CA ARG A 261 8.31 15.65 -3.74
C ARG A 261 7.54 14.87 -4.80
N ALA A 262 6.67 13.96 -4.39
CA ALA A 262 5.82 13.21 -5.32
C ALA A 262 4.75 14.11 -5.96
N MET A 263 4.13 15.02 -5.19
CA MET A 263 3.20 16.03 -5.69
C MET A 263 3.84 16.93 -6.75
N ASP A 264 5.04 17.44 -6.48
CA ASP A 264 5.80 18.26 -7.43
C ASP A 264 6.10 17.51 -8.73
N MET A 265 6.48 16.23 -8.64
CA MET A 265 6.76 15.38 -9.81
C MET A 265 5.47 15.10 -10.60
N ALA A 266 4.36 14.83 -9.91
CA ALA A 266 3.07 14.58 -10.52
C ALA A 266 2.40 15.86 -11.05
N GLY A 267 2.83 17.04 -10.60
CA GLY A 267 2.21 18.33 -10.95
C GLY A 267 0.78 18.44 -10.41
N VAL A 268 0.52 17.94 -9.20
CA VAL A 268 -0.81 17.90 -8.56
C VAL A 268 -0.77 18.61 -7.20
N THR A 269 -1.94 19.03 -6.75
CA THR A 269 -2.19 19.57 -5.42
C THR A 269 -3.15 18.67 -4.65
N HIS A 270 -3.34 18.93 -3.35
CA HIS A 270 -4.33 18.19 -2.54
C HIS A 270 -5.76 18.30 -3.09
N ALA A 271 -6.11 19.41 -3.72
CA ALA A 271 -7.45 19.62 -4.28
C ALA A 271 -7.74 18.78 -5.52
N ASP A 272 -6.70 18.24 -6.16
CA ASP A 272 -6.82 17.41 -7.35
C ASP A 272 -6.98 15.93 -6.99
N VAL A 273 -6.73 15.55 -5.72
CA VAL A 273 -6.74 14.14 -5.28
C VAL A 273 -8.16 13.68 -4.97
N ASP A 274 -8.64 12.68 -5.72
CA ASP A 274 -9.97 12.10 -5.54
C ASP A 274 -9.95 10.89 -4.58
N LEU A 275 -8.82 10.17 -4.49
CA LEU A 275 -8.63 8.95 -3.70
C LEU A 275 -7.29 8.97 -2.98
N VAL A 276 -7.29 8.60 -1.71
CA VAL A 276 -6.08 8.44 -0.90
C VAL A 276 -5.98 6.99 -0.42
N MET A 277 -4.96 6.28 -0.88
CA MET A 277 -4.65 4.91 -0.46
C MET A 277 -3.44 4.92 0.45
N LEU A 278 -3.64 4.62 1.74
CA LEU A 278 -2.62 4.66 2.78
C LEU A 278 -2.30 3.25 3.30
N TYR A 279 -1.05 3.00 3.59
CA TYR A 279 -0.61 1.78 4.26
C TYR A 279 -1.03 1.80 5.75
N ASP A 280 -2.19 1.28 6.05
CA ASP A 280 -2.82 1.28 7.37
C ASP A 280 -2.51 0.01 8.16
N ALA A 281 -1.22 -0.23 8.45
CA ALA A 281 -0.84 -1.36 9.32
C ALA A 281 -1.43 -1.25 10.74
N PHE A 282 -1.65 -0.04 11.20
CA PHE A 282 -2.32 0.31 12.46
C PHE A 282 -3.12 1.60 12.28
N THR A 283 -4.12 1.81 13.11
CA THR A 283 -4.97 3.01 13.02
C THR A 283 -4.17 4.32 13.09
N ILE A 284 -3.11 4.35 13.91
CA ILE A 284 -2.22 5.52 14.01
C ILE A 284 -1.52 5.89 12.70
N ASN A 285 -1.24 4.90 11.81
CA ASN A 285 -0.60 5.18 10.54
C ASN A 285 -1.42 6.15 9.68
N THR A 286 -2.73 5.91 9.60
CA THR A 286 -3.64 6.77 8.84
C THR A 286 -3.60 8.21 9.34
N ILE A 287 -3.60 8.41 10.65
CA ILE A 287 -3.51 9.74 11.28
C ILE A 287 -2.19 10.42 10.93
N LEU A 288 -1.05 9.73 11.17
CA LEU A 288 0.28 10.27 10.90
C LEU A 288 0.45 10.63 9.42
N PHE A 289 -0.01 9.76 8.51
CA PHE A 289 0.17 9.98 7.08
C PHE A 289 -0.72 11.10 6.54
N LEU A 290 -1.97 11.24 7.02
CA LEU A 290 -2.82 12.37 6.64
C LEU A 290 -2.20 13.71 7.04
N GLU A 291 -1.55 13.78 8.19
CA GLU A 291 -0.84 14.95 8.66
C GLU A 291 0.45 15.20 7.86
N ASP A 292 1.30 14.19 7.74
CA ASP A 292 2.61 14.32 7.09
C ASP A 292 2.51 14.55 5.59
N LEU A 293 1.46 14.02 4.95
CA LEU A 293 1.14 14.29 3.54
C LEU A 293 0.43 15.64 3.35
N GLY A 294 0.05 16.34 4.43
CA GLY A 294 -0.49 17.69 4.39
C GLY A 294 -2.00 17.80 4.15
N PHE A 295 -2.78 16.72 4.33
CA PHE A 295 -4.25 16.78 4.26
C PHE A 295 -4.87 17.51 5.45
N CYS A 296 -4.16 17.55 6.57
CA CYS A 296 -4.49 18.37 7.74
C CYS A 296 -3.20 18.82 8.45
N PRO A 297 -3.27 19.84 9.32
CA PRO A 297 -2.13 20.25 10.12
C PRO A 297 -1.64 19.14 11.06
N LYS A 298 -0.34 19.15 11.40
CA LYS A 298 0.25 18.24 12.38
C LYS A 298 -0.48 18.34 13.73
N GLY A 299 -0.89 17.18 14.28
CA GLY A 299 -1.66 17.05 15.51
C GLY A 299 -3.18 17.14 15.34
N GLU A 300 -3.68 17.43 14.15
CA GLU A 300 -5.12 17.52 13.86
C GLU A 300 -5.70 16.27 13.19
N GLY A 301 -4.87 15.28 12.86
CA GLY A 301 -5.29 14.07 12.14
C GLY A 301 -6.36 13.26 12.88
N GLY A 302 -6.30 13.22 14.21
CA GLY A 302 -7.33 12.59 15.02
C GLY A 302 -8.71 13.27 14.87
N ARG A 303 -8.76 14.60 14.90
CA ARG A 303 -9.99 15.37 14.64
C ARG A 303 -10.42 15.28 13.17
N PHE A 304 -9.45 15.24 12.27
CA PHE A 304 -9.72 15.16 10.84
C PHE A 304 -10.48 13.90 10.44
N VAL A 305 -10.23 12.76 11.07
CA VAL A 305 -10.88 11.48 10.71
C VAL A 305 -12.27 11.29 11.34
N GLN A 306 -12.67 12.15 12.29
CA GLN A 306 -13.94 12.02 12.99
C GLN A 306 -15.18 12.18 12.08
N ASP A 307 -16.32 11.76 12.59
CA ASP A 307 -17.64 11.88 11.95
C ASP A 307 -17.72 11.22 10.56
N GLY A 308 -16.96 10.15 10.35
CA GLY A 308 -16.96 9.40 9.09
C GLY A 308 -16.35 10.16 7.91
N ARG A 309 -15.52 11.17 8.17
CA ARG A 309 -14.93 12.01 7.11
C ARG A 309 -14.16 11.24 6.06
N ILE A 310 -13.55 10.11 6.45
CA ILE A 310 -12.77 9.21 5.57
C ILE A 310 -13.53 7.94 5.17
N ALA A 311 -14.78 7.80 5.58
CA ALA A 311 -15.66 6.67 5.29
C ALA A 311 -16.41 6.86 3.96
N PRO A 312 -17.16 5.85 3.46
CA PRO A 312 -18.06 6.02 2.32
C PRO A 312 -19.01 7.21 2.52
N GLY A 313 -19.05 8.12 1.54
CA GLY A 313 -19.84 9.35 1.60
C GLY A 313 -19.20 10.49 2.38
N GLY A 314 -18.03 10.29 2.99
CA GLY A 314 -17.26 11.33 3.66
C GLY A 314 -16.57 12.29 2.68
N ALA A 315 -15.90 13.31 3.24
CA ALA A 315 -15.28 14.38 2.44
C ALA A 315 -13.99 13.95 1.73
N LEU A 316 -13.32 12.89 2.21
CA LEU A 316 -12.11 12.33 1.62
C LEU A 316 -12.22 10.80 1.56
N ALA A 317 -12.12 10.21 0.38
CA ALA A 317 -12.12 8.76 0.23
C ALA A 317 -10.74 8.19 0.62
N VAL A 318 -10.69 7.40 1.71
CA VAL A 318 -9.45 6.77 2.17
C VAL A 318 -9.62 5.26 2.23
N ASN A 319 -8.68 4.52 1.60
CA ASN A 319 -8.63 3.05 1.64
C ASN A 319 -9.95 2.38 1.25
N THR A 320 -10.46 2.70 0.07
CA THR A 320 -11.78 2.28 -0.43
C THR A 320 -11.95 0.77 -0.57
N ASN A 321 -10.87 -0.03 -0.58
CA ASN A 321 -10.96 -1.48 -0.52
C ASN A 321 -11.21 -2.02 0.90
N GLY A 322 -11.07 -1.21 1.94
CA GLY A 322 -11.12 -1.58 3.35
C GLY A 322 -9.77 -1.64 4.05
N GLY A 323 -8.69 -1.32 3.33
CA GLY A 323 -7.35 -1.21 3.89
C GLY A 323 -6.73 -2.51 4.37
N GLY A 324 -5.59 -2.39 4.99
CA GLY A 324 -4.95 -3.45 5.78
C GLY A 324 -5.75 -3.80 7.03
N LEU A 325 -6.55 -2.87 7.53
CA LEU A 325 -7.37 -3.06 8.72
C LEU A 325 -8.58 -3.97 8.48
N SER A 326 -9.12 -4.06 7.25
CA SER A 326 -10.32 -4.85 7.00
C SER A 326 -10.32 -5.65 5.69
N CYS A 327 -9.49 -5.32 4.71
CA CYS A 327 -9.46 -6.05 3.43
C CYS A 327 -8.39 -7.14 3.40
N VAL A 328 -7.11 -6.77 3.39
CA VAL A 328 -6.01 -7.70 3.16
C VAL A 328 -4.70 -7.14 3.72
N HIS A 329 -3.94 -7.94 4.46
CA HIS A 329 -2.58 -7.58 4.88
C HIS A 329 -1.68 -8.82 4.95
N PRO A 330 -1.06 -9.24 3.82
CA PRO A 330 -0.23 -10.44 3.77
C PRO A 330 1.24 -10.13 4.09
N GLY A 331 1.50 -9.20 5.01
CA GLY A 331 2.82 -8.76 5.45
C GLY A 331 3.36 -7.52 4.72
N MET A 332 3.13 -7.40 3.42
CA MET A 332 3.43 -6.20 2.62
C MET A 332 2.17 -5.80 1.85
N TYR A 333 1.61 -4.63 2.19
CA TYR A 333 0.30 -4.21 1.68
C TYR A 333 0.37 -3.30 0.43
N GLY A 334 1.51 -2.64 0.15
CA GLY A 334 1.63 -1.62 -0.91
C GLY A 334 1.10 -2.04 -2.29
N MET A 335 1.27 -3.30 -2.70
CA MET A 335 0.72 -3.79 -3.96
C MET A 335 -0.82 -3.64 -4.03
N PHE A 336 -1.52 -3.79 -2.93
CA PHE A 336 -2.98 -3.70 -2.88
C PHE A 336 -3.48 -2.25 -2.88
N LEU A 337 -2.62 -1.27 -2.53
CA LEU A 337 -2.88 0.15 -2.76
C LEU A 337 -2.94 0.44 -4.28
N ILE A 338 -1.99 -0.12 -5.03
CA ILE A 338 -1.92 0.01 -6.50
C ILE A 338 -3.15 -0.63 -7.15
N ILE A 339 -3.48 -1.86 -6.77
CA ILE A 339 -4.62 -2.59 -7.33
C ILE A 339 -5.93 -1.82 -7.12
N GLU A 340 -6.18 -1.33 -5.90
CA GLU A 340 -7.41 -0.57 -5.62
C GLU A 340 -7.45 0.75 -6.38
N ALA A 341 -6.35 1.51 -6.44
CA ALA A 341 -6.30 2.75 -7.19
C ALA A 341 -6.62 2.53 -8.68
N VAL A 342 -6.04 1.49 -9.29
CA VAL A 342 -6.34 1.12 -10.68
C VAL A 342 -7.80 0.72 -10.85
N THR A 343 -8.34 -0.07 -9.92
CA THR A 343 -9.75 -0.52 -9.93
C THR A 343 -10.72 0.66 -9.89
N GLN A 344 -10.45 1.67 -9.04
CA GLN A 344 -11.26 2.89 -8.92
C GLN A 344 -11.17 3.77 -10.17
N ILE A 345 -9.95 4.02 -10.68
CA ILE A 345 -9.73 4.85 -11.87
C ILE A 345 -10.39 4.22 -13.10
N ARG A 346 -10.32 2.89 -13.24
CA ARG A 346 -10.98 2.12 -14.31
C ARG A 346 -12.50 1.97 -14.13
N ARG A 347 -13.09 2.50 -13.06
CA ARG A 347 -14.51 2.38 -12.74
C ARG A 347 -14.99 0.93 -12.60
N GLN A 348 -14.14 0.07 -12.01
CA GLN A 348 -14.40 -1.36 -11.80
C GLN A 348 -14.65 -1.72 -10.33
N ALA A 349 -14.81 -0.73 -9.44
CA ALA A 349 -14.91 -0.95 -8.00
C ALA A 349 -16.28 -1.40 -7.48
N GLY A 350 -17.30 -1.55 -8.34
CA GLY A 350 -18.64 -2.00 -7.94
C GLY A 350 -19.31 -1.04 -6.95
N GLU A 351 -19.84 -1.58 -5.84
CA GLU A 351 -20.57 -0.77 -4.83
C GLU A 351 -19.71 0.30 -4.15
N ARG A 352 -18.38 0.11 -4.10
CA ARG A 352 -17.44 1.09 -3.51
C ARG A 352 -16.92 2.12 -4.52
N GLN A 353 -17.45 2.13 -5.74
CA GLN A 353 -17.00 3.02 -6.80
C GLN A 353 -17.23 4.49 -6.43
N LEU A 354 -16.18 5.30 -6.54
CA LEU A 354 -16.25 6.73 -6.38
C LEU A 354 -16.94 7.39 -7.60
N GLY A 355 -17.72 8.43 -7.35
CA GLY A 355 -18.40 9.19 -8.42
C GLY A 355 -17.38 9.83 -9.37
N LYS A 356 -16.23 10.26 -8.86
CA LYS A 356 -15.07 10.75 -9.59
C LYS A 356 -13.80 10.11 -9.02
N CYS A 357 -12.91 9.63 -9.87
CA CYS A 357 -11.58 9.17 -9.50
C CYS A 357 -10.64 9.33 -10.71
N ASP A 358 -10.13 10.53 -10.89
CA ASP A 358 -9.15 10.84 -11.92
C ASP A 358 -7.72 10.81 -11.40
N ILE A 359 -7.52 11.14 -10.11
CA ILE A 359 -6.19 11.14 -9.47
C ILE A 359 -6.25 10.41 -8.14
N ALA A 360 -5.41 9.39 -8.00
CA ALA A 360 -5.20 8.64 -6.77
C ALA A 360 -3.79 8.87 -6.21
N LEU A 361 -3.73 9.20 -4.91
CA LEU A 361 -2.51 9.18 -4.11
C LEU A 361 -2.37 7.81 -3.47
N LEU A 362 -1.19 7.20 -3.60
CA LEU A 362 -0.80 5.98 -2.93
C LEU A 362 0.37 6.27 -1.99
N HIS A 363 0.30 5.79 -0.76
CA HIS A 363 1.37 5.98 0.21
C HIS A 363 1.72 4.68 0.89
N GLY A 364 2.86 4.12 0.50
CA GLY A 364 3.44 2.89 1.03
C GLY A 364 4.32 3.16 2.24
N ASN A 365 4.24 2.27 3.23
CA ASN A 365 5.07 2.26 4.43
C ASN A 365 5.88 0.97 4.51
N GLY A 366 7.18 1.09 4.69
CA GLY A 366 8.09 -0.03 4.82
C GLY A 366 8.84 -0.03 6.14
N GLY A 367 9.13 -1.23 6.65
CA GLY A 367 9.68 -1.40 7.98
C GLY A 367 8.72 -0.93 9.07
N THR A 368 9.20 -0.15 10.01
CA THR A 368 8.38 0.43 11.08
C THR A 368 8.45 1.95 11.00
N LEU A 369 7.55 2.55 10.23
CA LEU A 369 7.55 3.98 9.86
C LEU A 369 8.86 4.44 9.19
N SER A 370 9.63 3.48 8.64
CA SER A 370 11.03 3.69 8.23
C SER A 370 11.17 4.20 6.81
N SER A 371 10.58 3.50 5.85
CA SER A 371 10.55 3.87 4.43
C SER A 371 9.17 4.36 4.06
N GLN A 372 9.10 5.56 3.53
CA GLN A 372 7.86 6.19 3.08
C GLN A 372 7.97 6.49 1.59
N VAL A 373 7.08 5.90 0.79
CA VAL A 373 7.03 6.14 -0.66
C VAL A 373 5.64 6.60 -1.04
N THR A 374 5.58 7.79 -1.62
CA THR A 374 4.33 8.37 -2.14
C THR A 374 4.34 8.29 -3.66
N ALA A 375 3.26 7.83 -4.25
CA ALA A 375 3.08 7.76 -5.70
C ALA A 375 1.71 8.32 -6.11
N PHE A 376 1.61 8.76 -7.35
CA PHE A 376 0.37 9.24 -7.96
C PHE A 376 0.07 8.49 -9.24
N LEU A 377 -1.17 8.03 -9.34
CA LEU A 377 -1.75 7.44 -10.54
C LEU A 377 -2.90 8.30 -11.04
N GLY A 378 -3.13 8.30 -12.36
CA GLY A 378 -4.21 9.10 -12.94
C GLY A 378 -4.87 8.47 -14.16
N SER A 379 -6.11 8.90 -14.42
CA SER A 379 -6.82 8.64 -15.67
C SER A 379 -6.22 9.45 -16.83
N ALA A 380 -6.69 9.22 -18.04
CA ALA A 380 -6.31 10.05 -19.20
C ALA A 380 -6.71 11.53 -19.02
N ALA A 381 -7.74 11.82 -18.23
CA ALA A 381 -8.17 13.19 -17.94
C ALA A 381 -7.19 13.93 -17.00
N ALA A 382 -6.31 13.20 -16.30
CA ALA A 382 -5.30 13.77 -15.42
C ALA A 382 -4.00 14.15 -16.13
N LEU A 383 -3.84 13.86 -17.42
CA LEU A 383 -2.67 14.20 -18.22
C LEU A 383 -2.74 15.66 -18.71
#